data_750b3ae33a13a66b8e8f0ad4364611eb
#
_entry.id   750b3ae33a13a66b8e8f0ad4364611eb
#
_cell.length_a   1.000
_cell.length_b   1.000
_cell.length_c   1.000
_cell.angle_alpha   90.00
_cell.angle_beta   90.00
_cell.angle_gamma   90.00
#
_symmetry.space_group_name_H-M   'P 1'
#
loop_
_entity.id
_entity.type
_entity.pdbx_description
1 polymer ?
#
loop_
_entity_poly.entity_id
_entity_poly.type
_entity_poly.pdbx_seq_one_letter_code
_entity_poly.pdbx_strand_id
1 'polypeptide(L)'
;MDGLEFAPMIWRSIVPELLENELLKITDMHNVEVFCMAYDNYRECQKEIALKGITLATEGGSTIKNPALTALNEAVRQMATFGSLLGLDPSSRQRLTGVGNKEQTNPFSGVLNM
;
A
#
# COMPACT_ATOMS: atom_id res chain seq x y z
N MET A 1 -5.70 -12.84 9.29
CA MET A 1 -6.13 -11.43 9.43
C MET A 1 -7.21 -11.23 10.50
N ASP A 2 -7.30 -12.17 11.39
CA ASP A 2 -8.23 -12.05 12.52
C ASP A 2 -7.78 -10.91 13.42
N GLY A 3 -8.74 -10.12 13.88
CA GLY A 3 -8.47 -9.00 14.76
C GLY A 3 -8.05 -7.71 14.09
N LEU A 4 -7.87 -7.72 12.76
CA LEU A 4 -7.53 -6.52 12.01
C LEU A 4 -8.80 -5.89 11.45
N GLU A 5 -8.91 -4.57 11.57
CA GLU A 5 -10.11 -3.85 11.18
C GLU A 5 -10.23 -3.68 9.67
N PHE A 6 -9.14 -3.28 9.02
CA PHE A 6 -9.17 -2.87 7.62
C PHE A 6 -8.64 -3.92 6.65
N ALA A 7 -7.77 -4.81 7.12
CA ALA A 7 -7.13 -5.79 6.24
C ALA A 7 -8.12 -6.68 5.51
N PRO A 8 -9.17 -7.23 6.17
CA PRO A 8 -10.13 -8.07 5.43
C PRO A 8 -10.88 -7.30 4.35
N MET A 9 -11.16 -6.03 4.58
CA MET A 9 -11.84 -5.21 3.60
C MET A 9 -10.98 -5.03 2.34
N ILE A 10 -9.72 -4.70 2.52
CA ILE A 10 -8.79 -4.51 1.41
C ILE A 10 -8.56 -5.82 0.68
N TRP A 11 -8.44 -6.92 1.41
CA TRP A 11 -8.31 -8.24 0.80
C TRP A 11 -9.47 -8.52 -0.15
N ARG A 12 -10.71 -8.29 0.32
CA ARG A 12 -11.90 -8.52 -0.51
C ARG A 12 -11.99 -7.56 -1.70
N SER A 13 -11.33 -6.40 -1.61
CA SER A 13 -11.32 -5.43 -2.69
C SER A 13 -10.31 -5.78 -3.78
N ILE A 14 -9.11 -6.20 -3.39
CA ILE A 14 -8.02 -6.35 -4.36
C ILE A 14 -7.88 -7.75 -4.94
N VAL A 15 -8.22 -8.80 -4.18
CA VAL A 15 -8.03 -10.17 -4.66
C VAL A 15 -8.84 -10.47 -5.92
N PRO A 16 -10.14 -10.12 -6.00
CA PRO A 16 -10.87 -10.35 -7.24
C PRO A 16 -10.27 -9.60 -8.45
N GLU A 17 -9.80 -8.37 -8.23
CA GLU A 17 -9.16 -7.60 -9.28
C GLU A 17 -7.89 -8.26 -9.79
N LEU A 18 -7.07 -8.75 -8.88
CA LEU A 18 -5.83 -9.41 -9.24
C LEU A 18 -6.07 -10.72 -9.97
N LEU A 19 -7.10 -11.46 -9.57
CA LEU A 19 -7.48 -12.70 -10.23
C LEU A 19 -8.02 -12.44 -11.62
N GLU A 20 -8.87 -11.43 -11.76
CA GLU A 20 -9.45 -11.06 -13.04
C GLU A 20 -8.38 -10.64 -14.04
N ASN A 21 -7.35 -9.95 -13.60
CA ASN A 21 -6.27 -9.51 -14.46
C ASN A 21 -5.12 -10.52 -14.59
N GLU A 22 -5.31 -11.71 -14.05
CA GLU A 22 -4.33 -12.80 -14.10
C GLU A 22 -2.98 -12.43 -13.50
N LEU A 23 -3.00 -11.51 -12.53
CA LEU A 23 -1.79 -11.05 -11.85
C LEU A 23 -1.47 -11.87 -10.62
N LEU A 24 -2.46 -12.55 -10.05
CA LEU A 24 -2.29 -13.26 -8.80
C LEU A 24 -2.06 -14.76 -9.04
N LYS A 25 -0.98 -15.24 -8.46
CA LYS A 25 -0.68 -16.68 -8.39
C LYS A 25 -0.80 -17.12 -6.95
N ILE A 26 -0.96 -18.43 -6.76
CA ILE A 26 -1.08 -18.98 -5.40
C ILE A 26 0.13 -18.60 -4.56
N THR A 27 1.32 -18.57 -5.19
CA THR A 27 2.56 -18.22 -4.49
C THR A 27 2.62 -16.77 -4.04
N ASP A 28 1.71 -15.93 -4.57
CA ASP A 28 1.70 -14.50 -4.24
C ASP A 28 0.75 -14.17 -3.09
N MET A 29 0.06 -15.16 -2.56
CA MET A 29 -0.96 -14.91 -1.53
C MET A 29 -0.38 -14.26 -0.28
N HIS A 30 0.84 -14.63 0.09
CA HIS A 30 1.46 -13.99 1.26
C HIS A 30 1.78 -12.51 0.99
N ASN A 31 2.10 -12.15 -0.25
CA ASN A 31 2.33 -10.75 -0.59
C ASN A 31 1.04 -9.95 -0.47
N VAL A 32 -0.08 -10.54 -0.85
CA VAL A 32 -1.40 -9.91 -0.67
C VAL A 32 -1.67 -9.72 0.80
N GLU A 33 -1.40 -10.75 1.60
CA GLU A 33 -1.62 -10.69 3.04
C GLU A 33 -0.78 -9.59 3.69
N VAL A 34 0.51 -9.51 3.34
CA VAL A 34 1.38 -8.46 3.87
C VAL A 34 0.90 -7.08 3.46
N PHE A 35 0.49 -6.92 2.20
CA PHE A 35 -0.07 -5.65 1.74
C PHE A 35 -1.30 -5.26 2.55
N CYS A 36 -2.21 -6.20 2.78
CA CYS A 36 -3.43 -5.93 3.53
C CYS A 36 -3.12 -5.56 4.98
N MET A 37 -2.15 -6.21 5.59
CA MET A 37 -1.73 -5.89 6.95
C MET A 37 -1.07 -4.53 7.03
N ALA A 38 -0.23 -4.20 6.04
CA ALA A 38 0.38 -2.88 5.97
C ALA A 38 -0.69 -1.79 5.81
N TYR A 39 -1.70 -2.04 4.98
CA TYR A 39 -2.82 -1.12 4.83
C TYR A 39 -3.56 -0.93 6.15
N ASP A 40 -3.79 -2.02 6.87
CA ASP A 40 -4.44 -1.95 8.18
C ASP A 40 -3.63 -1.08 9.15
N ASN A 41 -2.32 -1.31 9.20
CA ASN A 41 -1.42 -0.51 10.04
C ASN A 41 -1.47 0.96 9.65
N TYR A 42 -1.48 1.25 8.37
CA TYR A 42 -1.60 2.60 7.84
C TYR A 42 -2.86 3.29 8.37
N ARG A 43 -4.00 2.62 8.28
CA ARG A 43 -5.28 3.18 8.72
C ARG A 43 -5.32 3.36 10.25
N GLU A 44 -4.78 2.40 10.98
CA GLU A 44 -4.74 2.52 12.44
C GLU A 44 -3.83 3.68 12.86
N CYS A 45 -2.70 3.84 12.19
CA CYS A 45 -1.80 4.97 12.47
C CYS A 45 -2.45 6.31 12.13
N GLN A 46 -3.23 6.36 11.04
CA GLN A 46 -3.96 7.57 10.70
C GLN A 46 -4.95 7.95 11.78
N LYS A 47 -5.67 6.96 12.33
CA LYS A 47 -6.62 7.19 13.41
C LYS A 47 -5.91 7.74 14.66
N GLU A 48 -4.78 7.13 15.00
CA GLU A 48 -4.01 7.55 16.17
C GLU A 48 -3.50 8.98 16.03
N ILE A 49 -2.98 9.32 14.85
CA ILE A 49 -2.48 10.66 14.59
C ILE A 49 -3.62 11.68 14.57
N ALA A 50 -4.78 11.30 14.04
CA ALA A 50 -5.94 12.18 14.04
C ALA A 50 -6.42 12.49 15.45
N LEU A 51 -6.29 11.52 16.37
CA LEU A 51 -6.68 11.72 17.77
C LEU A 51 -5.66 12.51 18.58
N LYS A 52 -4.37 12.23 18.40
CA LYS A 52 -3.32 12.75 19.29
C LYS A 52 -2.42 13.78 18.63
N GLY A 53 -2.47 13.90 17.31
CA GLY A 53 -1.61 14.82 16.56
C GLY A 53 -0.26 14.23 16.21
N ILE A 54 0.51 14.96 15.42
CA ILE A 54 1.83 14.51 14.96
C ILE A 54 2.90 14.63 16.03
N THR A 55 2.64 15.42 17.09
CA THR A 55 3.54 15.54 18.23
C THR A 55 2.78 15.25 19.51
N LEU A 56 3.50 14.78 20.51
CA LEU A 56 2.95 14.50 21.83
C LEU A 56 3.70 15.32 22.85
N ALA A 57 2.95 15.84 23.84
CA ALA A 57 3.54 16.54 24.97
C ALA A 57 4.10 15.53 25.96
N THR A 58 5.29 15.80 26.50
CA THR A 58 5.88 14.98 27.55
C THR A 58 5.65 15.62 28.91
N GLU A 59 5.82 14.83 29.96
CA GLU A 59 5.68 15.31 31.33
C GLU A 59 6.70 16.43 31.66
N GLY A 60 7.84 16.42 30.98
CA GLY A 60 8.86 17.44 31.18
C GLY A 60 8.61 18.74 30.47
N GLY A 61 7.47 18.89 29.79
CA GLY A 61 7.14 20.12 29.09
C GLY A 61 7.68 20.25 27.69
N SER A 62 8.38 19.23 27.20
CA SER A 62 8.83 19.20 25.80
C SER A 62 7.84 18.43 24.95
N THR A 63 8.04 18.47 23.62
CA THR A 63 7.23 17.71 22.70
C THR A 63 8.09 16.69 21.98
N ILE A 64 7.49 15.57 21.67
CA ILE A 64 8.14 14.52 20.88
C ILE A 64 7.28 14.17 19.69
N LYS A 65 7.89 13.60 18.67
CA LYS A 65 7.18 13.09 17.53
C LYS A 65 6.29 11.92 17.96
N ASN A 66 5.05 11.91 17.46
CA ASN A 66 4.16 10.79 17.72
C ASN A 66 4.74 9.52 17.09
N PRO A 67 4.99 8.46 17.86
CA PRO A 67 5.53 7.21 17.29
C PRO A 67 4.67 6.63 16.16
N ALA A 68 3.37 6.90 16.16
CA ALA A 68 2.48 6.43 15.11
C ALA A 68 2.88 7.02 13.76
N LEU A 69 3.52 8.18 13.72
CA LEU A 69 3.97 8.75 12.45
C LEU A 69 5.09 7.92 11.82
N THR A 70 6.01 7.41 12.62
CA THR A 70 7.06 6.53 12.14
C THR A 70 6.46 5.22 11.61
N ALA A 71 5.51 4.64 12.36
CA ALA A 71 4.82 3.43 11.95
C ALA A 71 4.01 3.66 10.67
N LEU A 72 3.39 4.84 10.53
CA LEU A 72 2.66 5.20 9.32
C LEU A 72 3.59 5.21 8.11
N ASN A 73 4.75 5.86 8.23
CA ASN A 73 5.71 5.94 7.13
C ASN A 73 6.23 4.56 6.74
N GLU A 74 6.45 3.69 7.71
CA GLU A 74 6.86 2.32 7.44
C GLU A 74 5.77 1.55 6.72
N ALA A 75 4.52 1.70 7.14
CA ALA A 75 3.38 1.05 6.49
C ALA A 75 3.24 1.53 5.04
N VAL A 76 3.40 2.84 4.79
CA VAL A 76 3.34 3.39 3.44
C VAL A 76 4.44 2.78 2.57
N ARG A 77 5.63 2.63 3.11
CA ARG A 77 6.75 2.03 2.39
C ARG A 77 6.46 0.58 2.03
N GLN A 78 5.92 -0.18 2.98
CA GLN A 78 5.55 -1.58 2.73
C GLN A 78 4.44 -1.68 1.69
N MET A 79 3.45 -0.79 1.75
CA MET A 79 2.38 -0.77 0.76
C MET A 79 2.93 -0.49 -0.64
N ALA A 80 3.87 0.44 -0.76
CA ALA A 80 4.49 0.74 -2.05
C ALA A 80 5.25 -0.47 -2.59
N THR A 81 6.03 -1.13 -1.74
CA THR A 81 6.81 -2.29 -2.13
C THR A 81 5.92 -3.46 -2.55
N PHE A 82 5.00 -3.85 -1.68
CA PHE A 82 4.17 -5.02 -1.95
C PHE A 82 3.09 -4.72 -2.97
N GLY A 83 2.60 -3.48 -3.03
CA GLY A 83 1.69 -3.07 -4.09
C GLY A 83 2.34 -3.17 -5.47
N SER A 84 3.61 -2.79 -5.57
CA SER A 84 4.36 -2.91 -6.81
C SER A 84 4.56 -4.38 -7.20
N LEU A 85 4.88 -5.24 -6.24
CA LEU A 85 5.03 -6.68 -6.48
C LEU A 85 3.72 -7.31 -6.95
N LEU A 86 2.60 -6.79 -6.53
CA LEU A 86 1.28 -7.30 -6.90
C LEU A 86 0.72 -6.65 -8.16
N GLY A 87 1.42 -5.67 -8.73
CA GLY A 87 0.96 -5.01 -9.94
C GLY A 87 -0.21 -4.08 -9.72
N LEU A 88 -0.27 -3.44 -8.54
CA LEU A 88 -1.36 -2.53 -8.24
C LEU A 88 -1.20 -1.15 -8.86
N ASP A 89 -0.03 -0.85 -9.40
CA ASP A 89 0.18 0.37 -10.18
C ASP A 89 0.36 0.00 -11.66
N PRO A 90 0.10 0.94 -12.59
CA PRO A 90 0.17 0.64 -14.02
C PRO A 90 1.54 0.16 -14.50
N SER A 91 2.61 0.78 -14.02
CA SER A 91 3.97 0.39 -14.44
C SER A 91 4.30 -1.03 -14.02
N SER A 92 4.00 -1.37 -12.77
CA SER A 92 4.25 -2.70 -12.25
C SER A 92 3.39 -3.74 -12.95
N ARG A 93 2.16 -3.38 -13.28
CA ARG A 93 1.24 -4.27 -13.99
C ARG A 93 1.80 -4.62 -15.36
N GLN A 94 2.30 -3.65 -16.10
CA GLN A 94 2.91 -3.87 -17.40
C GLN A 94 4.13 -4.77 -17.29
N ARG A 95 4.98 -4.53 -16.30
CA ARG A 95 6.17 -5.34 -16.09
C ARG A 95 5.83 -6.78 -15.80
N LEU A 96 4.80 -7.02 -14.99
CA LEU A 96 4.42 -8.36 -14.56
C LEU A 96 3.71 -9.14 -15.65
N THR A 97 2.88 -8.48 -16.44
CA THR A 97 2.11 -9.14 -17.48
C THR A 97 2.85 -9.22 -18.81
N GLY A 98 3.85 -8.40 -19.00
CA GLY A 98 4.53 -8.27 -20.28
C GLY A 98 3.64 -7.72 -21.37
N VAL A 99 2.48 -7.17 -21.02
CA VAL A 99 1.54 -6.65 -21.99
C VAL A 99 2.09 -5.36 -22.58
N GLY A 100 2.28 -5.45 -23.82
CA GLY A 100 2.35 -4.46 -24.82
C GLY A 100 2.68 -3.07 -24.45
N ASN A 101 3.85 -2.89 -23.93
CA ASN A 101 4.37 -1.56 -23.75
C ASN A 101 4.37 -0.78 -25.04
N LYS A 102 4.35 -1.48 -26.15
CA LYS A 102 4.36 -0.87 -27.46
C LYS A 102 3.04 -0.24 -27.83
N GLU A 103 1.97 -0.83 -27.35
CA GLU A 103 0.64 -0.44 -27.74
C GLU A 103 -0.05 0.44 -26.72
N GLN A 104 0.55 0.55 -25.57
CA GLN A 104 -0.04 1.35 -24.56
C GLN A 104 0.32 2.79 -24.76
N THR A 105 -0.64 3.51 -25.23
CA THR A 105 -0.58 4.93 -25.20
C THR A 105 -0.91 5.39 -23.79
N ASN A 106 0.07 5.34 -22.96
CA ASN A 106 -0.02 6.07 -21.72
C ASN A 106 -0.03 7.55 -22.09
N PRO A 107 -1.03 8.32 -21.62
CA PRO A 107 -1.11 9.75 -21.94
C PRO A 107 0.15 10.51 -21.54
N PHE A 108 0.90 9.98 -20.60
CA PHE A 108 2.11 10.63 -20.12
C PHE A 108 3.39 10.16 -20.79
N SER A 109 3.32 9.14 -21.65
CA SER A 109 4.54 8.60 -22.23
C SER A 109 5.21 9.60 -23.16
N GLY A 110 4.45 10.39 -23.89
CA GLY A 110 5.00 11.46 -24.71
C GLY A 110 5.69 12.52 -23.90
N VAL A 111 5.13 12.83 -22.73
CA VAL A 111 5.71 13.82 -21.83
C VAL A 111 6.99 13.30 -21.20
N LEU A 112 6.99 12.04 -20.80
CA LEU A 112 8.14 11.43 -20.15
C LEU A 112 9.31 11.23 -21.10
N ASN A 113 9.06 11.11 -22.37
CA ASN A 113 10.08 10.87 -23.37
C ASN A 113 10.57 12.13 -24.07
N MET A 114 10.11 13.27 -23.62
CA MET A 114 10.58 14.54 -24.17
C MET A 114 11.91 14.98 -23.60
#